data_fecc163d948ad769c4a5616ae2305517
#
_entry.id   fecc163d948ad769c4a5616ae2305517
#
_cell.length_a   1.000
_cell.length_b   1.000
_cell.length_c   1.000
_cell.angle_alpha   90.00
_cell.angle_beta   90.00
_cell.angle_gamma   90.00
#
_symmetry.space_group_name_H-M   'P 1'
#
loop_
_entity.id
_entity.type
_entity.pdbx_description
1 polymer ?
#
loop_
_entity_poly.entity_id
_entity_poly.type
_entity_poly.pdbx_seq_one_letter_code
_entity_poly.pdbx_strand_id
1 'polypeptide(L)'
;MCDYIEAMAPRRLKISPHFVANPRARNGSMFRIYRDVRFSKDKSPYKQHAACQFRHVLGKEAHTVGFYVHISTEEVVFGGGVWMPPSAELQKIRNTIVENPYAWGQIKSSDSVKQYFGSIGGGGLTRPPRGFDANHEHIEDIKRKCFFLMRRAPSEIILDFSFIGEVETSFKAVMPLM
;
A
#
# COMPACT_ATOMS: atom_id res chain seq x y z
N MET A 1 15.44 -2.04 -10.20
CA MET A 1 14.00 -2.32 -9.86
C MET A 1 13.51 -3.63 -10.46
N CYS A 2 13.80 -3.96 -11.72
CA CYS A 2 13.39 -5.27 -12.29
C CYS A 2 14.01 -6.45 -11.52
N ASP A 3 15.31 -6.42 -11.26
CA ASP A 3 16.01 -7.46 -10.48
C ASP A 3 15.42 -7.61 -9.06
N TYR A 4 15.03 -6.48 -8.44
CA TYR A 4 14.33 -6.50 -7.16
C TYR A 4 12.97 -7.22 -7.27
N ILE A 5 12.18 -6.94 -8.32
CA ILE A 5 10.88 -7.59 -8.53
C ILE A 5 11.07 -9.10 -8.74
N GLU A 6 12.10 -9.52 -9.47
CA GLU A 6 12.46 -10.92 -9.66
C GLU A 6 12.85 -11.60 -8.34
N ALA A 7 13.71 -10.95 -7.54
CA ALA A 7 14.12 -11.45 -6.23
C ALA A 7 12.95 -11.57 -5.23
N MET A 8 11.96 -10.66 -5.33
CA MET A 8 10.76 -10.67 -4.50
C MET A 8 9.71 -11.70 -4.95
N ALA A 9 9.73 -12.14 -6.21
CA ALA A 9 8.69 -13.03 -6.74
C ALA A 9 8.50 -14.32 -5.92
N PRO A 10 9.55 -15.12 -5.59
CA PRO A 10 9.40 -16.33 -4.78
C PRO A 10 8.99 -16.03 -3.33
N ARG A 11 9.44 -14.91 -2.76
CA ARG A 11 9.11 -14.48 -1.39
C ARG A 11 7.65 -14.08 -1.27
N ARG A 12 7.17 -13.29 -2.24
CA ARG A 12 5.77 -12.89 -2.34
C ARG A 12 4.83 -14.11 -2.44
N LEU A 13 5.21 -15.14 -3.19
CA LEU A 13 4.42 -16.39 -3.29
C LEU A 13 4.24 -17.08 -1.93
N LYS A 14 5.24 -17.02 -1.04
CA LYS A 14 5.14 -17.54 0.33
C LYS A 14 4.20 -16.72 1.22
N ILE A 15 3.96 -15.45 0.88
CA ILE A 15 3.01 -14.59 1.61
C ILE A 15 1.60 -14.84 1.09
N SER A 16 1.40 -14.74 -0.23
CA SER A 16 0.12 -15.00 -0.87
C SER A 16 0.31 -15.24 -2.38
N PRO A 17 -0.35 -16.24 -2.96
CA PRO A 17 -0.31 -16.49 -4.41
C PRO A 17 -1.07 -15.43 -5.22
N HIS A 18 -1.93 -14.65 -4.57
CA HIS A 18 -2.87 -13.75 -5.24
C HIS A 18 -2.26 -12.42 -5.70
N PHE A 19 -1.03 -12.09 -5.32
CA PHE A 19 -0.36 -10.88 -5.77
C PHE A 19 0.64 -11.19 -6.87
N VAL A 20 0.75 -10.31 -7.88
CA VAL A 20 1.56 -10.55 -9.07
C VAL A 20 2.88 -9.78 -8.99
N ALA A 21 4.00 -10.49 -9.13
CA ALA A 21 5.33 -9.91 -9.34
C ALA A 21 5.72 -10.13 -10.81
N ASN A 22 5.62 -9.09 -11.63
CA ASN A 22 5.98 -9.13 -13.04
C ASN A 22 7.14 -8.14 -13.29
N PRO A 23 8.36 -8.61 -13.60
CA PRO A 23 9.54 -7.77 -13.75
C PRO A 23 9.57 -6.96 -15.05
N ARG A 24 8.59 -7.14 -15.94
CA ARG A 24 8.54 -6.40 -17.20
C ARG A 24 8.49 -4.89 -16.97
N ALA A 25 9.31 -4.14 -17.70
CA ALA A 25 9.37 -2.68 -17.62
C ALA A 25 8.08 -2.00 -18.11
N ARG A 26 7.35 -2.63 -19.03
CA ARG A 26 6.03 -2.17 -19.53
C ARG A 26 4.96 -3.16 -19.13
N ASN A 27 3.86 -2.67 -18.59
CA ASN A 27 2.70 -3.47 -18.12
C ASN A 27 3.05 -4.52 -17.06
N GLY A 28 4.20 -4.35 -16.38
CA GLY A 28 4.64 -5.15 -15.25
C GLY A 28 4.27 -4.52 -13.91
N SER A 29 4.98 -4.95 -12.88
CA SER A 29 4.83 -4.42 -11.52
C SER A 29 5.51 -3.06 -11.33
N MET A 30 6.46 -2.68 -12.20
CA MET A 30 7.16 -1.42 -12.12
C MET A 30 6.28 -0.26 -12.62
N PHE A 31 6.27 0.84 -11.90
CA PHE A 31 5.66 2.08 -12.37
C PHE A 31 6.55 2.77 -13.40
N ARG A 32 5.92 3.47 -14.36
CA ARG A 32 6.63 4.28 -15.34
C ARG A 32 7.50 5.33 -14.66
N ILE A 33 8.70 5.55 -15.20
CA ILE A 33 9.66 6.54 -14.69
C ILE A 33 9.28 7.99 -15.05
N TYR A 34 8.45 8.18 -16.07
CA TYR A 34 8.01 9.50 -16.51
C TYR A 34 7.00 10.10 -15.55
N ARG A 35 7.14 11.42 -15.30
CA ARG A 35 6.17 12.21 -14.56
C ARG A 35 4.98 12.57 -15.45
N ASP A 36 3.83 12.78 -14.82
CA ASP A 36 2.73 13.49 -15.45
C ASP A 36 2.87 14.97 -15.15
N VAL A 37 3.38 15.72 -16.14
CA VAL A 37 3.70 17.15 -15.97
C VAL A 37 2.59 18.08 -16.50
N ARG A 38 1.43 17.54 -16.93
CA ARG A 38 0.34 18.33 -17.52
C ARG A 38 -0.12 19.47 -16.61
N PHE A 39 -0.29 19.18 -15.32
CA PHE A 39 -0.78 20.13 -14.31
C PHE A 39 0.28 20.50 -13.27
N SER A 40 1.54 20.10 -13.45
CA SER A 40 2.64 20.41 -12.54
C SER A 40 3.35 21.69 -12.92
N LYS A 41 3.72 22.51 -11.93
CA LYS A 41 4.64 23.65 -12.12
C LYS A 41 6.05 23.19 -12.49
N ASP A 42 6.52 22.13 -11.84
CA ASP A 42 7.78 21.47 -12.16
C ASP A 42 7.61 20.59 -13.41
N LYS A 43 8.34 20.95 -14.47
CA LYS A 43 8.29 20.30 -15.78
C LYS A 43 9.39 19.23 -15.97
N SER A 44 10.12 18.86 -14.92
CA SER A 44 11.12 17.79 -15.00
C SER A 44 10.46 16.49 -15.51
N PRO A 45 11.03 15.82 -16.52
CA PRO A 45 10.34 14.74 -17.24
C PRO A 45 10.32 13.43 -16.44
N TYR A 46 11.22 13.26 -15.49
CA TYR A 46 11.39 12.01 -14.75
C TYR A 46 11.02 12.16 -13.28
N LYS A 47 10.55 11.06 -12.69
CA LYS A 47 10.39 10.93 -11.25
C LYS A 47 11.76 10.83 -10.59
N GLN A 48 11.86 11.33 -9.37
CA GLN A 48 13.07 11.22 -8.53
C GLN A 48 13.10 9.90 -7.74
N HIS A 49 12.24 8.94 -8.08
CA HIS A 49 12.14 7.64 -7.43
C HIS A 49 11.78 6.54 -8.42
N ALA A 50 12.19 5.33 -8.12
CA ALA A 50 11.69 4.11 -8.74
C ALA A 50 10.68 3.45 -7.82
N ALA A 51 9.57 2.95 -8.38
CA ALA A 51 8.53 2.30 -7.59
C ALA A 51 7.97 1.07 -8.29
N CYS A 52 7.49 0.12 -7.50
CA CYS A 52 6.75 -1.03 -8.00
C CYS A 52 5.55 -1.35 -7.10
N GLN A 53 4.58 -2.05 -7.66
CA GLN A 53 3.42 -2.55 -6.95
C GLN A 53 3.15 -4.01 -7.32
N PHE A 54 3.03 -4.86 -6.33
CA PHE A 54 2.58 -6.24 -6.49
C PHE A 54 1.06 -6.26 -6.27
N ARG A 55 0.32 -6.12 -7.36
CA ARG A 55 -1.15 -6.00 -7.36
C ARG A 55 -1.82 -7.35 -7.21
N HIS A 56 -2.99 -7.36 -6.61
CA HIS A 56 -3.86 -8.53 -6.59
C HIS A 56 -4.22 -8.95 -8.02
N VAL A 57 -4.23 -10.26 -8.28
CA VAL A 57 -4.43 -10.84 -9.62
C VAL A 57 -5.75 -10.43 -10.28
N LEU A 58 -6.79 -10.16 -9.49
CA LEU A 58 -8.09 -9.71 -9.98
C LEU A 58 -8.14 -8.23 -10.38
N GLY A 59 -7.10 -7.46 -10.05
CA GLY A 59 -7.07 -6.03 -10.30
C GLY A 59 -6.07 -5.64 -11.39
N LYS A 60 -6.49 -4.75 -12.29
CA LYS A 60 -5.66 -4.29 -13.43
C LYS A 60 -5.04 -2.91 -13.20
N GLU A 61 -5.53 -2.14 -12.23
CA GLU A 61 -5.18 -0.74 -12.04
C GLU A 61 -4.36 -0.50 -10.76
N ALA A 62 -3.70 0.66 -10.68
CA ALA A 62 -2.90 1.08 -9.52
C ALA A 62 -3.73 1.27 -8.23
N HIS A 63 -5.05 1.44 -8.37
CA HIS A 63 -6.00 1.56 -7.26
C HIS A 63 -6.45 0.21 -6.69
N THR A 64 -5.91 -0.89 -7.19
CA THR A 64 -6.14 -2.23 -6.66
C THR A 64 -5.29 -2.43 -5.41
N VAL A 65 -5.81 -3.22 -4.47
CA VAL A 65 -5.06 -3.66 -3.29
C VAL A 65 -3.75 -4.33 -3.70
N GLY A 66 -2.66 -4.01 -2.99
CA GLY A 66 -1.35 -4.57 -3.32
C GLY A 66 -0.25 -4.12 -2.39
N PHE A 67 0.89 -4.78 -2.51
CA PHE A 67 2.13 -4.36 -1.88
C PHE A 67 2.82 -3.30 -2.72
N TYR A 68 3.48 -2.37 -2.07
CA TYR A 68 4.14 -1.24 -2.70
C TYR A 68 5.56 -1.07 -2.18
N VAL A 69 6.48 -0.73 -3.07
CA VAL A 69 7.84 -0.31 -2.74
C VAL A 69 8.22 0.90 -3.58
N HIS A 70 8.83 1.87 -2.92
CA HIS A 70 9.33 3.10 -3.48
C HIS A 70 10.76 3.33 -3.00
N ILE A 71 11.67 3.57 -3.92
CA ILE A 71 13.08 3.83 -3.64
C ILE A 71 13.46 5.18 -4.24
N SER A 72 13.91 6.09 -3.42
CA SER A 72 14.48 7.39 -3.81
C SER A 72 15.90 7.53 -3.24
N THR A 73 16.55 8.65 -3.52
CA THR A 73 17.85 9.00 -2.93
C THR A 73 17.74 9.39 -1.45
N GLU A 74 16.56 9.76 -0.99
CA GLU A 74 16.32 10.25 0.37
C GLU A 74 15.78 9.15 1.29
N GLU A 75 14.84 8.35 0.77
CA GLU A 75 14.13 7.36 1.58
C GLU A 75 13.69 6.15 0.75
N VAL A 76 13.42 5.08 1.46
CA VAL A 76 12.69 3.91 0.96
C VAL A 76 11.36 3.81 1.69
N VAL A 77 10.28 3.62 0.93
CA VAL A 77 8.93 3.42 1.48
C VAL A 77 8.40 2.07 1.01
N PHE A 78 7.93 1.25 1.92
CA PHE A 78 7.37 -0.06 1.59
C PHE A 78 6.24 -0.46 2.53
N GLY A 79 5.32 -1.26 2.02
CA GLY A 79 4.13 -1.69 2.74
C GLY A 79 3.05 -2.20 1.80
N GLY A 80 1.78 -1.95 2.14
CA GLY A 80 0.68 -2.40 1.29
C GLY A 80 -0.67 -1.83 1.72
N GLY A 81 -1.68 -2.15 0.94
CA GLY A 81 -3.03 -1.68 1.12
C GLY A 81 -3.68 -1.22 -0.18
N VAL A 82 -4.62 -0.30 -0.08
CA VAL A 82 -5.33 0.26 -1.23
C VAL A 82 -5.29 1.79 -1.21
N TRP A 83 -4.87 2.36 -2.34
CA TRP A 83 -4.82 3.80 -2.55
C TRP A 83 -5.95 4.26 -3.45
N MET A 84 -6.83 5.17 -2.94
CA MET A 84 -7.95 5.76 -3.67
C MET A 84 -8.78 4.72 -4.45
N PRO A 85 -9.30 3.66 -3.80
CA PRO A 85 -10.10 2.66 -4.47
C PRO A 85 -11.34 3.32 -5.10
N PRO A 86 -11.92 2.75 -6.16
CA PRO A 86 -13.20 3.17 -6.71
C PRO A 86 -14.29 3.20 -5.64
N SER A 87 -15.30 4.05 -5.85
CA SER A 87 -16.34 4.31 -4.82
C SER A 87 -17.07 3.03 -4.37
N ALA A 88 -17.29 2.08 -5.28
CA ALA A 88 -17.95 0.82 -4.96
C ALA A 88 -17.10 -0.05 -4.01
N GLU A 89 -15.80 -0.16 -4.26
CA GLU A 89 -14.86 -0.89 -3.41
C GLU A 89 -14.67 -0.19 -2.07
N LEU A 90 -14.59 1.15 -2.08
CA LEU A 90 -14.51 1.95 -0.86
C LEU A 90 -15.75 1.73 0.03
N GLN A 91 -16.94 1.65 -0.57
CA GLN A 91 -18.17 1.36 0.16
C GLN A 91 -18.15 -0.03 0.79
N LYS A 92 -17.64 -1.06 0.07
CA LYS A 92 -17.49 -2.42 0.62
C LYS A 92 -16.56 -2.43 1.83
N ILE A 93 -15.41 -1.75 1.74
CA ILE A 93 -14.46 -1.64 2.87
C ILE A 93 -15.16 -1.02 4.09
N ARG A 94 -15.88 0.08 3.89
CA ARG A 94 -16.62 0.74 4.98
C ARG A 94 -17.68 -0.14 5.61
N ASN A 95 -18.46 -0.85 4.79
CA ASN A 95 -19.47 -1.80 5.27
C ASN A 95 -18.80 -2.93 6.08
N THR A 96 -17.68 -3.48 5.61
CA THR A 96 -16.94 -4.52 6.32
C THR A 96 -16.45 -4.04 7.70
N ILE A 97 -16.01 -2.78 7.80
CA ILE A 97 -15.60 -2.18 9.09
C ILE A 97 -16.80 -2.10 10.04
N VAL A 98 -17.97 -1.69 9.55
CA VAL A 98 -19.20 -1.58 10.36
C VAL A 98 -19.72 -2.96 10.78
N GLU A 99 -19.67 -3.93 9.88
CA GLU A 99 -20.13 -5.30 10.13
C GLU A 99 -19.19 -6.09 11.07
N ASN A 100 -17.89 -5.71 11.09
CA ASN A 100 -16.86 -6.43 11.84
C ASN A 100 -15.98 -5.49 12.68
N PRO A 101 -16.56 -4.66 13.58
CA PRO A 101 -15.80 -3.62 14.27
C PRO A 101 -14.71 -4.20 15.19
N TYR A 102 -14.99 -5.32 15.85
CA TYR A 102 -14.01 -5.99 16.69
C TYR A 102 -12.79 -6.47 15.88
N ALA A 103 -13.00 -7.15 14.76
CA ALA A 103 -11.90 -7.61 13.90
C ALA A 103 -11.08 -6.44 13.36
N TRP A 104 -11.72 -5.34 12.96
CA TRP A 104 -11.07 -4.11 12.56
C TRP A 104 -10.21 -3.52 13.69
N GLY A 105 -10.74 -3.47 14.91
CA GLY A 105 -10.01 -3.03 16.09
C GLY A 105 -8.77 -3.89 16.35
N GLN A 106 -8.87 -5.21 16.22
CA GLN A 106 -7.74 -6.13 16.37
C GLN A 106 -6.63 -5.88 15.32
N ILE A 107 -6.99 -5.65 14.06
CA ILE A 107 -6.01 -5.31 13.00
C ILE A 107 -5.26 -4.03 13.37
N LYS A 108 -5.96 -2.97 13.74
CA LYS A 108 -5.37 -1.67 14.12
C LYS A 108 -4.47 -1.75 15.35
N SER A 109 -4.85 -2.54 16.32
CA SER A 109 -4.16 -2.65 17.61
C SER A 109 -3.06 -3.72 17.62
N SER A 110 -2.91 -4.50 16.54
CA SER A 110 -1.92 -5.56 16.48
C SER A 110 -0.50 -5.04 16.67
N ASP A 111 0.32 -5.80 17.40
CA ASP A 111 1.71 -5.41 17.68
C ASP A 111 2.52 -5.22 16.40
N SER A 112 2.28 -6.06 15.39
CA SER A 112 2.93 -5.94 14.08
C SER A 112 2.60 -4.62 13.39
N VAL A 113 1.34 -4.16 13.41
CA VAL A 113 0.97 -2.87 12.83
C VAL A 113 1.62 -1.73 13.59
N LYS A 114 1.56 -1.74 14.93
CA LYS A 114 2.15 -0.69 15.76
C LYS A 114 3.66 -0.62 15.61
N GLN A 115 4.33 -1.77 15.61
CA GLN A 115 5.79 -1.86 15.54
C GLN A 115 6.33 -1.43 14.18
N TYR A 116 5.73 -1.89 13.09
CA TYR A 116 6.28 -1.65 11.74
C TYR A 116 5.76 -0.39 11.07
N PHE A 117 4.53 0.05 11.36
CA PHE A 117 3.85 1.10 10.61
C PHE A 117 3.31 2.24 11.47
N GLY A 118 3.13 2.03 12.76
CA GLY A 118 2.53 2.99 13.69
C GLY A 118 1.01 3.08 13.54
N SER A 119 0.50 3.44 12.37
CA SER A 119 -0.94 3.59 12.13
C SER A 119 -1.33 3.41 10.67
N ILE A 120 -2.61 3.14 10.43
CA ILE A 120 -3.17 3.09 9.08
C ILE A 120 -3.13 4.50 8.47
N GLY A 121 -2.50 4.61 7.30
CA GLY A 121 -2.40 5.85 6.54
C GLY A 121 -3.63 6.12 5.67
N GLY A 122 -3.67 7.35 5.15
CA GLY A 122 -4.69 7.80 4.21
C GLY A 122 -5.48 8.99 4.73
N GLY A 123 -5.72 9.97 3.85
CA GLY A 123 -6.61 11.08 4.13
C GLY A 123 -8.07 10.66 4.13
N GLY A 124 -8.92 11.45 4.77
CA GLY A 124 -10.34 11.16 4.92
C GLY A 124 -11.26 12.33 4.58
N LEU A 125 -12.54 12.09 4.73
CA LEU A 125 -13.60 13.10 4.68
C LEU A 125 -13.63 13.87 6.01
N THR A 126 -14.01 15.12 6.01
CA THR A 126 -14.26 15.89 7.23
C THR A 126 -15.55 15.46 7.91
N ARG A 127 -16.54 15.03 7.14
CA ARG A 127 -17.85 14.57 7.64
C ARG A 127 -18.03 13.09 7.36
N PRO A 128 -18.83 12.36 8.18
CA PRO A 128 -19.20 10.98 7.89
C PRO A 128 -19.78 10.83 6.49
N PRO A 129 -19.45 9.77 5.76
CA PRO A 129 -20.09 9.50 4.48
C PRO A 129 -21.58 9.16 4.69
N ARG A 130 -22.40 9.46 3.68
CA ARG A 130 -23.84 9.23 3.74
C ARG A 130 -24.14 7.74 4.02
N GLY A 131 -25.05 7.49 4.96
CA GLY A 131 -25.48 6.14 5.34
C GLY A 131 -24.67 5.49 6.46
N PHE A 132 -23.71 6.21 7.05
CA PHE A 132 -22.94 5.74 8.19
C PHE A 132 -23.25 6.55 9.45
N ASP A 133 -23.31 5.85 10.60
CA ASP A 133 -23.53 6.49 11.91
C ASP A 133 -22.30 7.33 12.30
N ALA A 134 -22.54 8.60 12.61
CA ALA A 134 -21.51 9.54 13.06
C ALA A 134 -20.88 9.15 14.41
N ASN A 135 -21.59 8.35 15.22
CA ASN A 135 -21.14 7.90 16.52
C ASN A 135 -20.48 6.52 16.51
N HIS A 136 -20.30 5.91 15.32
CA HIS A 136 -19.65 4.61 15.20
C HIS A 136 -18.22 4.66 15.78
N GLU A 137 -17.82 3.66 16.57
CA GLU A 137 -16.50 3.61 17.23
C GLU A 137 -15.30 3.73 16.27
N HIS A 138 -15.46 3.33 15.00
CA HIS A 138 -14.45 3.44 13.94
C HIS A 138 -14.79 4.52 12.91
N ILE A 139 -15.54 5.56 13.26
CA ILE A 139 -15.97 6.58 12.31
C ILE A 139 -14.80 7.28 11.61
N GLU A 140 -13.68 7.49 12.27
CA GLU A 140 -12.50 8.10 11.65
C GLU A 140 -11.88 7.20 10.56
N ASP A 141 -12.00 5.88 10.67
CA ASP A 141 -11.58 4.97 9.62
C ASP A 141 -12.61 4.89 8.49
N ILE A 142 -13.90 4.93 8.81
CA ILE A 142 -14.99 4.97 7.82
C ILE A 142 -14.91 6.25 6.96
N LYS A 143 -14.41 7.35 7.48
CA LYS A 143 -14.13 8.59 6.74
C LYS A 143 -12.98 8.47 5.74
N ARG A 144 -12.07 7.49 5.88
CA ARG A 144 -10.87 7.36 5.03
C ARG A 144 -11.24 7.16 3.56
N LYS A 145 -10.35 7.63 2.69
CA LYS A 145 -10.39 7.42 1.24
C LYS A 145 -9.35 6.42 0.76
N CYS A 146 -8.41 6.08 1.63
CA CYS A 146 -7.32 5.13 1.40
C CYS A 146 -7.11 4.31 2.65
N PHE A 147 -6.65 3.06 2.48
CA PHE A 147 -6.33 2.15 3.57
C PHE A 147 -5.00 1.48 3.27
N PHE A 148 -3.92 1.98 3.88
CA PHE A 148 -2.59 1.41 3.67
C PHE A 148 -1.75 1.52 4.95
N LEU A 149 -0.79 0.63 5.04
CA LEU A 149 0.26 0.61 6.05
C LEU A 149 1.59 0.74 5.32
N MET A 150 2.36 1.80 5.61
CA MET A 150 3.63 2.10 4.96
C MET A 150 4.70 2.38 6.01
N ARG A 151 5.85 1.70 5.87
CA ARG A 151 7.07 1.96 6.61
C ARG A 151 7.98 2.84 5.77
N ARG A 152 8.66 3.78 6.44
CA ARG A 152 9.71 4.61 5.87
C ARG A 152 11.04 4.23 6.50
N ALA A 153 12.09 4.17 5.70
CA ALA A 153 13.44 3.89 6.14
C ALA A 153 14.43 4.77 5.37
N PRO A 154 15.62 5.05 5.92
CA PRO A 154 16.68 5.73 5.19
C PRO A 154 17.06 4.98 3.92
N SER A 155 17.51 5.71 2.89
CA SER A 155 17.86 5.12 1.57
C SER A 155 18.96 4.08 1.66
N GLU A 156 19.87 4.21 2.61
CA GLU A 156 21.01 3.31 2.84
C GLU A 156 20.60 1.86 3.11
N ILE A 157 19.37 1.63 3.60
CA ILE A 157 18.87 0.28 3.88
C ILE A 157 18.89 -0.63 2.64
N ILE A 158 18.84 -0.07 1.43
CA ILE A 158 18.90 -0.84 0.18
C ILE A 158 20.23 -1.55 -0.03
N LEU A 159 21.29 -1.08 0.61
CA LEU A 159 22.63 -1.65 0.56
C LEU A 159 22.81 -2.80 1.55
N ASP A 160 21.88 -2.95 2.50
CA ASP A 160 21.91 -4.04 3.47
C ASP A 160 21.34 -5.33 2.87
N PHE A 161 22.02 -6.45 3.07
CA PHE A 161 21.55 -7.78 2.66
C PHE A 161 20.21 -8.16 3.32
N SER A 162 19.87 -7.58 4.47
CA SER A 162 18.59 -7.79 5.17
C SER A 162 17.41 -7.09 4.50
N PHE A 163 17.62 -6.10 3.63
CA PHE A 163 16.56 -5.23 3.07
C PHE A 163 15.37 -6.02 2.52
N ILE A 164 15.65 -7.02 1.67
CA ILE A 164 14.57 -7.84 1.07
C ILE A 164 13.79 -8.61 2.15
N GLY A 165 14.47 -9.08 3.20
CA GLY A 165 13.85 -9.74 4.35
C GLY A 165 12.95 -8.79 5.17
N GLU A 166 13.39 -7.56 5.35
CA GLU A 166 12.60 -6.52 6.03
C GLU A 166 11.33 -6.16 5.26
N VAL A 167 11.44 -6.04 3.94
CA VAL A 167 10.27 -5.82 3.08
C VAL A 167 9.30 -7.01 3.13
N GLU A 168 9.82 -8.25 3.08
CA GLU A 168 9.01 -9.46 3.23
C GLU A 168 8.26 -9.48 4.56
N THR A 169 8.93 -9.15 5.66
CA THR A 169 8.33 -9.09 7.00
C THR A 169 7.23 -8.03 7.07
N SER A 170 7.48 -6.85 6.49
CA SER A 170 6.48 -5.78 6.41
C SER A 170 5.27 -6.18 5.56
N PHE A 171 5.48 -6.90 4.46
CA PHE A 171 4.38 -7.42 3.64
C PHE A 171 3.53 -8.45 4.38
N LYS A 172 4.16 -9.35 5.18
CA LYS A 172 3.42 -10.27 6.06
C LYS A 172 2.59 -9.52 7.10
N ALA A 173 3.16 -8.47 7.69
CA ALA A 173 2.50 -7.67 8.71
C ALA A 173 1.30 -6.87 8.17
N VAL A 174 1.29 -6.52 6.89
CA VAL A 174 0.19 -5.76 6.27
C VAL A 174 -0.96 -6.66 5.78
N MET A 175 -0.74 -7.97 5.63
CA MET A 175 -1.75 -8.90 5.09
C MET A 175 -3.13 -8.84 5.77
N PRO A 176 -3.24 -8.70 7.11
CA PRO A 176 -4.55 -8.62 7.76
C PRO A 176 -5.40 -7.42 7.32
N LEU A 177 -4.78 -6.36 6.75
CA LEU A 177 -5.48 -5.20 6.20
C LEU A 177 -6.01 -5.44 4.79
N MET A 178 -5.49 -6.44 4.07
CA MET A 178 -5.71 -6.67 2.64
C MET A 178 -6.74 -7.76 2.38
#